data_45cfd52dae8d70ede294b17ea03757af
#
_entry.id   45cfd52dae8d70ede294b17ea03757af
#
_cell.length_a   1.000
_cell.length_b   1.000
_cell.length_c   1.000
_cell.angle_alpha   90.00
_cell.angle_beta   90.00
_cell.angle_gamma   90.00
#
_symmetry.space_group_name_H-M   'P 1'
#
loop_
_entity.id
_entity.type
_entity.pdbx_description
1 polymer ?
#
loop_
_entity_poly.entity_id
_entity_poly.type
_entity_poly.pdbx_seq_one_letter_code
_entity_poly.pdbx_strand_id
1 'polypeptide(L)'
;MNLDHLGTPLRPMTRVHGKSSNRLYRLDTERGSFAVKALNPFDRRCTYHADDVFRFEQAAFASGIPMPEPISATPEVLVHRWVEGDRLPEAPVPAAFAFEVGEILARIHALEVEWTHASIREPAPRDWPELAEQAAATGQPWADELASHVDTFLAIANFVDTCERPGPVVVTHKDIQPWNLLSRDGRPVVLDWELSGPLELASELGSTALSVAKGPGFDNIEPVIFRSVLDGYVAQGGELPPSGPSWFVFMIEGWLGFTHWNIVRCMAVDEPPTGLDLAMVQEEVLNGLHGLPVMFGRLSELEGLLV
;
A
#
# COMPACT_ATOMS: atom_id res chain seq x y z
N MET A 1 -6.55 23.98 -9.24
CA MET A 1 -6.84 23.53 -7.87
C MET A 1 -7.44 24.73 -7.13
N ASN A 2 -8.72 24.67 -6.76
CA ASN A 2 -9.37 25.72 -5.92
C ASN A 2 -9.36 25.28 -4.46
N LEU A 3 -8.63 26.01 -3.61
CA LEU A 3 -8.47 25.73 -2.17
C LEU A 3 -9.04 26.88 -1.29
N ASP A 4 -9.82 27.79 -1.86
CA ASP A 4 -10.34 28.98 -1.17
C ASP A 4 -11.17 28.61 0.07
N HIS A 5 -11.82 27.44 0.06
CA HIS A 5 -12.60 26.92 1.19
C HIS A 5 -11.75 26.61 2.43
N LEU A 6 -10.42 26.48 2.28
CA LEU A 6 -9.48 26.21 3.39
C LEU A 6 -9.04 27.48 4.12
N GLY A 7 -9.43 28.66 3.65
CA GLY A 7 -9.07 29.95 4.21
C GLY A 7 -7.83 30.59 3.58
N THR A 8 -7.48 31.79 4.07
CA THR A 8 -6.33 32.54 3.54
C THR A 8 -5.01 31.86 3.89
N PRO A 9 -4.14 31.56 2.90
CA PRO A 9 -2.82 31.01 3.17
C PRO A 9 -1.98 31.99 4.01
N LEU A 10 -1.32 31.49 5.05
CA LEU A 10 -0.35 32.25 5.86
C LEU A 10 1.03 32.30 5.23
N ARG A 11 1.32 31.32 4.37
CA ARG A 11 2.57 31.18 3.61
C ARG A 11 2.35 30.33 2.36
N PRO A 12 3.26 30.33 1.37
CA PRO A 12 3.18 29.43 0.23
C PRO A 12 3.16 27.96 0.68
N MET A 13 2.46 27.12 -0.07
CA MET A 13 2.47 25.67 0.17
C MET A 13 3.89 25.11 0.12
N THR A 14 4.22 24.26 1.07
CA THR A 14 5.52 23.59 1.16
C THR A 14 5.39 22.15 0.68
N ARG A 15 6.19 21.75 -0.30
CA ARG A 15 6.23 20.37 -0.75
C ARG A 15 6.79 19.46 0.35
N VAL A 16 6.09 18.38 0.63
CA VAL A 16 6.57 17.30 1.50
C VAL A 16 7.17 16.24 0.60
N HIS A 17 8.46 15.95 0.81
CA HIS A 17 9.14 14.93 0.01
C HIS A 17 8.75 13.53 0.48
N GLY A 18 8.47 12.64 -0.47
CA GLY A 18 8.11 11.24 -0.24
C GLY A 18 8.40 10.40 -1.49
N LYS A 19 8.33 9.08 -1.35
CA LYS A 19 8.57 8.10 -2.45
C LYS A 19 7.35 7.92 -3.37
N SER A 20 6.20 8.54 -3.06
CA SER A 20 4.96 8.40 -3.85
C SER A 20 5.05 9.13 -5.18
N SER A 21 4.40 8.59 -6.22
CA SER A 21 4.16 9.28 -7.50
C SER A 21 3.25 10.50 -7.35
N ASN A 22 2.43 10.53 -6.29
CA ASN A 22 1.59 11.66 -5.91
C ASN A 22 2.43 12.77 -5.26
N ARG A 23 1.96 14.01 -5.36
CA ARG A 23 2.66 15.16 -4.78
C ARG A 23 1.93 15.62 -3.53
N LEU A 24 2.59 15.52 -2.38
CA LEU A 24 2.06 15.98 -1.11
C LEU A 24 2.59 17.38 -0.78
N TYR A 25 1.69 18.25 -0.32
CA TYR A 25 2.02 19.60 0.13
C TYR A 25 1.41 19.84 1.52
N ARG A 26 2.11 20.63 2.33
CA ARG A 26 1.56 21.25 3.54
C ARG A 26 1.08 22.67 3.21
N LEU A 27 -0.17 22.95 3.53
CA LEU A 27 -0.79 24.26 3.42
C LEU A 27 -1.19 24.75 4.81
N ASP A 28 -0.61 25.86 5.25
CA ASP A 28 -0.98 26.52 6.50
C ASP A 28 -1.85 27.73 6.20
N THR A 29 -3.03 27.80 6.80
CA THR A 29 -4.02 28.87 6.63
C THR A 29 -4.49 29.40 7.97
N GLU A 30 -5.29 30.47 7.95
CA GLU A 30 -5.97 31.00 9.13
C GLU A 30 -6.91 29.98 9.81
N ARG A 31 -7.35 28.94 9.06
CA ARG A 31 -8.23 27.87 9.55
C ARG A 31 -7.48 26.61 9.99
N GLY A 32 -6.14 26.63 9.96
CA GLY A 32 -5.28 25.55 10.36
C GLY A 32 -4.39 25.02 9.25
N SER A 33 -3.72 23.89 9.53
CA SER A 33 -2.80 23.25 8.59
C SER A 33 -3.48 22.08 7.88
N PHE A 34 -3.16 21.90 6.61
CA PHE A 34 -3.73 20.88 5.74
C PHE A 34 -2.65 20.11 4.97
N ALA A 35 -2.91 18.85 4.76
CA ALA A 35 -2.21 18.01 3.79
C ALA A 35 -2.99 18.08 2.47
N VAL A 36 -2.35 18.57 1.41
CA VAL A 36 -2.93 18.67 0.06
C VAL A 36 -2.18 17.70 -0.82
N LYS A 37 -2.82 16.63 -1.24
CA LYS A 37 -2.26 15.57 -2.08
C LYS A 37 -2.77 15.72 -3.50
N ALA A 38 -1.89 16.10 -4.42
CA ALA A 38 -2.18 16.11 -5.84
C ALA A 38 -1.90 14.72 -6.41
N LEU A 39 -2.94 14.07 -6.94
CA LEU A 39 -2.89 12.74 -7.49
C LEU A 39 -2.25 12.75 -8.87
N ASN A 40 -1.45 11.72 -9.17
CA ASN A 40 -0.87 11.53 -10.48
C ASN A 40 -1.89 10.81 -11.40
N PRO A 41 -2.40 11.45 -12.45
CA PRO A 41 -3.40 10.85 -13.33
C PRO A 41 -2.86 9.66 -14.15
N PHE A 42 -1.54 9.48 -14.20
CA PHE A 42 -0.89 8.38 -14.89
C PHE A 42 -0.61 7.17 -13.99
N ASP A 43 -0.89 7.27 -12.70
CA ASP A 43 -0.76 6.13 -11.78
C ASP A 43 -1.98 5.22 -11.89
N ARG A 44 -1.93 4.28 -12.84
CA ARG A 44 -3.02 3.34 -13.13
C ARG A 44 -3.31 2.33 -12.02
N ARG A 45 -2.44 2.25 -10.99
CA ARG A 45 -2.67 1.37 -9.83
C ARG A 45 -3.86 1.84 -8.99
N CYS A 46 -4.21 3.10 -9.13
CA CYS A 46 -5.34 3.71 -8.45
C CYS A 46 -6.44 3.99 -9.46
N THR A 47 -7.35 3.05 -9.68
CA THR A 47 -8.70 3.41 -10.07
C THR A 47 -9.29 4.15 -8.87
N TYR A 48 -8.92 5.41 -8.73
CA TYR A 48 -9.36 6.23 -7.63
C TYR A 48 -10.83 6.61 -7.84
N HIS A 49 -11.68 6.05 -7.02
CA HIS A 49 -13.09 6.37 -6.97
C HIS A 49 -13.31 7.42 -5.87
N ALA A 50 -13.04 8.68 -6.21
CA ALA A 50 -13.03 9.81 -5.28
C ALA A 50 -14.20 9.82 -4.31
N ASP A 51 -15.41 9.60 -4.83
CA ASP A 51 -16.64 9.66 -4.04
C ASP A 51 -16.76 8.50 -3.05
N ASP A 52 -16.38 7.28 -3.45
CA ASP A 52 -16.42 6.11 -2.57
C ASP A 52 -15.34 6.18 -1.50
N VAL A 53 -14.10 6.52 -1.90
CA VAL A 53 -12.97 6.68 -0.97
C VAL A 53 -13.29 7.77 0.05
N PHE A 54 -13.75 8.95 -0.39
CA PHE A 54 -14.07 10.04 0.51
C PHE A 54 -15.20 9.71 1.50
N ARG A 55 -16.23 9.01 1.03
CA ARG A 55 -17.31 8.51 1.88
C ARG A 55 -16.79 7.52 2.93
N PHE A 56 -15.89 6.63 2.54
CA PHE A 56 -15.27 5.67 3.42
C PHE A 56 -14.38 6.34 4.47
N GLU A 57 -13.52 7.30 4.06
CA GLU A 57 -12.72 8.11 4.97
C GLU A 57 -13.59 8.88 5.99
N GLN A 58 -14.70 9.47 5.55
CA GLN A 58 -15.62 10.17 6.44
C GLN A 58 -16.24 9.23 7.48
N ALA A 59 -16.65 8.04 7.08
CA ALA A 59 -17.19 7.02 7.97
C ALA A 59 -16.12 6.53 8.96
N ALA A 60 -14.90 6.27 8.49
CA ALA A 60 -13.78 5.86 9.31
C ALA A 60 -13.43 6.92 10.37
N PHE A 61 -13.32 8.17 9.95
CA PHE A 61 -13.06 9.30 10.85
C PHE A 61 -14.19 9.48 11.89
N ALA A 62 -15.45 9.45 11.44
CA ALA A 62 -16.62 9.60 12.33
C ALA A 62 -16.72 8.46 13.36
N SER A 63 -16.25 7.24 13.04
CA SER A 63 -16.17 6.12 13.98
C SER A 63 -14.97 6.22 14.93
N GLY A 64 -14.16 7.28 14.84
CA GLY A 64 -13.01 7.54 15.70
C GLY A 64 -11.78 6.72 15.36
N ILE A 65 -11.64 6.21 14.15
CA ILE A 65 -10.38 5.62 13.68
C ILE A 65 -9.30 6.69 13.68
N PRO A 66 -8.09 6.42 14.25
CA PRO A 66 -7.01 7.39 14.28
C PRO A 66 -6.47 7.66 12.86
N MET A 67 -6.88 8.77 12.27
CA MET A 67 -6.52 9.19 10.93
C MET A 67 -6.63 10.71 10.79
N PRO A 68 -6.05 11.33 9.75
CA PRO A 68 -6.32 12.71 9.41
C PRO A 68 -7.79 12.93 9.06
N GLU A 69 -8.38 14.03 9.54
CA GLU A 69 -9.76 14.42 9.16
C GLU A 69 -9.83 14.66 7.65
N PRO A 70 -10.71 13.95 6.90
CA PRO A 70 -10.93 14.20 5.49
C PRO A 70 -11.74 15.47 5.29
N ILE A 71 -11.21 16.43 4.51
CA ILE A 71 -11.80 17.76 4.31
C ILE A 71 -12.51 17.85 2.95
N SER A 72 -11.83 17.43 1.89
CA SER A 72 -12.41 17.41 0.54
C SER A 72 -11.64 16.46 -0.38
N ALA A 73 -12.34 15.91 -1.36
CA ALA A 73 -11.77 15.06 -2.39
C ALA A 73 -12.29 15.46 -3.77
N THR A 74 -11.42 15.36 -4.76
CA THR A 74 -11.72 15.39 -6.20
C THR A 74 -10.90 14.32 -6.89
N PRO A 75 -11.17 13.96 -8.15
CA PRO A 75 -10.32 13.01 -8.88
C PRO A 75 -8.85 13.38 -8.97
N GLU A 76 -8.51 14.64 -8.73
CA GLU A 76 -7.15 15.16 -8.89
C GLU A 76 -6.48 15.52 -7.55
N VAL A 77 -7.28 15.76 -6.49
CA VAL A 77 -6.78 16.34 -5.24
C VAL A 77 -7.52 15.81 -4.03
N LEU A 78 -6.75 15.36 -3.05
CA LEU A 78 -7.23 15.03 -1.71
C LEU A 78 -6.76 16.09 -0.71
N VAL A 79 -7.64 16.47 0.20
CA VAL A 79 -7.32 17.39 1.29
C VAL A 79 -7.71 16.80 2.62
N HIS A 80 -6.73 16.71 3.52
CA HIS A 80 -6.92 16.26 4.88
C HIS A 80 -6.41 17.31 5.87
N ARG A 81 -6.87 17.26 7.11
CA ARG A 81 -6.25 18.00 8.21
C ARG A 81 -4.81 17.50 8.38
N TRP A 82 -3.87 18.44 8.52
CA TRP A 82 -2.50 18.05 8.82
C TRP A 82 -2.42 17.41 10.22
N VAL A 83 -1.76 16.25 10.32
CA VAL A 83 -1.50 15.55 11.58
C VAL A 83 0.00 15.53 11.81
N GLU A 84 0.42 15.92 13.00
CA GLU A 84 1.79 15.75 13.47
C GLU A 84 1.95 14.35 14.07
N GLY A 85 3.13 13.78 13.89
CA GLY A 85 3.51 12.46 14.41
C GLY A 85 4.88 12.07 13.88
N ASP A 86 5.49 11.12 14.54
CA ASP A 86 6.79 10.57 14.14
C ASP A 86 6.57 9.54 13.04
N ARG A 87 7.41 9.60 12.00
CA ARG A 87 7.47 8.53 11.01
C ARG A 87 8.04 7.29 11.66
N LEU A 88 7.45 6.15 11.37
CA LEU A 88 8.02 4.88 11.80
C LEU A 88 9.34 4.64 11.07
N PRO A 89 10.32 4.03 11.75
CA PRO A 89 11.45 3.42 11.07
C PRO A 89 10.93 2.31 10.13
N GLU A 90 11.78 1.84 9.25
CA GLU A 90 11.46 0.63 8.50
C GLU A 90 11.12 -0.50 9.48
N ALA A 91 10.10 -1.33 9.13
CA ALA A 91 9.66 -2.45 9.95
C ALA A 91 10.85 -3.36 10.38
N PRO A 92 10.73 -4.11 11.45
CA PRO A 92 9.52 -4.37 12.23
C PRO A 92 9.17 -3.28 13.27
N VAL A 93 7.87 -3.06 13.46
CA VAL A 93 7.37 -2.12 14.47
C VAL A 93 7.31 -2.77 15.87
N PRO A 94 7.19 -2.01 16.97
CA PRO A 94 6.98 -2.60 18.29
C PRO A 94 5.70 -3.46 18.37
N ALA A 95 5.73 -4.59 19.09
CA ALA A 95 4.60 -5.51 19.20
C ALA A 95 3.31 -4.84 19.75
N ALA A 96 3.43 -3.94 20.72
CA ALA A 96 2.28 -3.18 21.21
C ALA A 96 1.67 -2.26 20.16
N PHE A 97 2.50 -1.65 19.31
CA PHE A 97 2.05 -0.84 18.18
C PHE A 97 1.35 -1.71 17.13
N ALA A 98 1.91 -2.88 16.82
CA ALA A 98 1.30 -3.86 15.91
C ALA A 98 -0.06 -4.37 16.41
N PHE A 99 -0.20 -4.58 17.71
CA PHE A 99 -1.48 -4.95 18.33
C PHE A 99 -2.54 -3.85 18.09
N GLU A 100 -2.22 -2.58 18.35
CA GLU A 100 -3.13 -1.47 18.07
C GLU A 100 -3.47 -1.33 16.57
N VAL A 101 -2.53 -1.64 15.66
CA VAL A 101 -2.82 -1.70 14.21
C VAL A 101 -3.88 -2.77 13.93
N GLY A 102 -3.80 -3.92 14.57
CA GLY A 102 -4.82 -4.97 14.47
C GLY A 102 -6.20 -4.52 14.99
N GLU A 103 -6.26 -3.84 16.14
CA GLU A 103 -7.51 -3.26 16.65
C GLU A 103 -8.11 -2.24 15.66
N ILE A 104 -7.29 -1.37 15.08
CA ILE A 104 -7.72 -0.40 14.07
C ILE A 104 -8.28 -1.11 12.86
N LEU A 105 -7.60 -2.15 12.36
CA LEU A 105 -8.03 -2.90 11.18
C LEU A 105 -9.39 -3.59 11.41
N ALA A 106 -9.63 -4.18 12.60
CA ALA A 106 -10.93 -4.75 12.96
C ALA A 106 -12.04 -3.69 12.92
N ARG A 107 -11.76 -2.49 13.43
CA ARG A 107 -12.70 -1.37 13.39
C ARG A 107 -12.98 -0.88 11.97
N ILE A 108 -11.96 -0.87 11.09
CA ILE A 108 -12.11 -0.56 9.67
C ILE A 108 -13.03 -1.59 9.00
N HIS A 109 -12.80 -2.88 9.24
CA HIS A 109 -13.58 -3.96 8.64
C HIS A 109 -15.04 -4.02 9.17
N ALA A 110 -15.30 -3.46 10.33
CA ALA A 110 -16.65 -3.36 10.90
C ALA A 110 -17.46 -2.17 10.35
N LEU A 111 -16.86 -1.32 9.49
CA LEU A 111 -17.57 -0.21 8.87
C LEU A 111 -18.52 -0.72 7.78
N GLU A 112 -19.80 -0.42 7.93
CA GLU A 112 -20.82 -0.69 6.91
C GLU A 112 -20.91 0.50 5.97
N VAL A 113 -20.06 0.53 4.93
CA VAL A 113 -20.06 1.60 3.93
C VAL A 113 -20.41 1.03 2.56
N GLU A 114 -21.38 1.66 1.91
CA GLU A 114 -21.72 1.30 0.53
C GLU A 114 -20.54 1.66 -0.39
N TRP A 115 -20.13 0.69 -1.21
CA TRP A 115 -19.13 0.87 -2.25
C TRP A 115 -19.78 0.65 -3.61
N THR A 116 -19.76 1.67 -4.46
CA THR A 116 -20.54 1.68 -5.71
C THR A 116 -19.78 1.15 -6.91
N HIS A 117 -18.44 1.16 -6.86
CA HIS A 117 -17.60 0.71 -7.96
C HIS A 117 -17.17 -0.74 -7.78
N ALA A 118 -17.30 -1.53 -8.85
CA ALA A 118 -16.82 -2.90 -8.85
C ALA A 118 -15.28 -2.93 -8.70
N SER A 119 -14.78 -3.81 -7.84
CA SER A 119 -13.35 -4.12 -7.83
C SER A 119 -13.04 -4.93 -9.09
N ILE A 120 -12.28 -4.36 -10.01
CA ILE A 120 -11.80 -5.07 -11.20
C ILE A 120 -10.44 -5.65 -10.85
N ARG A 121 -10.33 -6.97 -10.90
CA ARG A 121 -9.05 -7.66 -10.79
C ARG A 121 -8.48 -7.85 -12.18
N GLU A 122 -7.34 -7.25 -12.43
CA GLU A 122 -6.62 -7.46 -13.68
C GLU A 122 -5.80 -8.75 -13.59
N PRO A 123 -5.64 -9.50 -14.71
CA PRO A 123 -4.73 -10.64 -14.74
C PRO A 123 -3.30 -10.20 -14.39
N ALA A 124 -2.56 -11.07 -13.73
CA ALA A 124 -1.16 -10.83 -13.42
C ALA A 124 -0.31 -10.67 -14.71
N PRO A 125 0.68 -9.76 -14.74
CA PRO A 125 1.53 -9.54 -15.92
C PRO A 125 2.29 -10.81 -16.29
N ARG A 126 2.41 -11.08 -17.61
CA ARG A 126 3.06 -12.29 -18.14
C ARG A 126 4.11 -12.03 -19.21
N ASP A 127 4.32 -10.77 -19.58
CA ASP A 127 5.29 -10.29 -20.58
C ASP A 127 6.74 -10.23 -20.05
N TRP A 128 7.05 -11.00 -19.02
CA TRP A 128 8.37 -11.05 -18.39
C TRP A 128 9.50 -11.45 -19.35
N PRO A 129 9.32 -12.44 -20.28
CA PRO A 129 10.35 -12.77 -21.27
C PRO A 129 10.67 -11.59 -22.18
N GLU A 130 9.63 -10.92 -22.70
CA GLU A 130 9.76 -9.76 -23.58
C GLU A 130 10.43 -8.58 -22.87
N LEU A 131 10.09 -8.36 -21.60
CA LEU A 131 10.73 -7.33 -20.77
C LEU A 131 12.20 -7.61 -20.52
N ALA A 132 12.58 -8.88 -20.30
CA ALA A 132 13.98 -9.29 -20.13
C ALA A 132 14.79 -9.06 -21.42
N GLU A 133 14.24 -9.41 -22.58
CA GLU A 133 14.87 -9.15 -23.89
C GLU A 133 15.06 -7.63 -24.14
N GLN A 134 14.03 -6.82 -23.84
CA GLN A 134 14.09 -5.38 -23.99
C GLN A 134 15.10 -4.75 -23.02
N ALA A 135 15.14 -5.21 -21.77
CA ALA A 135 16.11 -4.73 -20.78
C ALA A 135 17.55 -5.00 -21.21
N ALA A 136 17.83 -6.19 -21.76
CA ALA A 136 19.13 -6.54 -22.29
C ALA A 136 19.48 -5.66 -23.53
N ALA A 137 18.54 -5.49 -24.46
CA ALA A 137 18.73 -4.68 -25.66
C ALA A 137 18.98 -3.18 -25.36
N THR A 138 18.42 -2.67 -24.27
CA THR A 138 18.60 -1.28 -23.81
C THR A 138 19.73 -1.11 -22.79
N GLY A 139 20.44 -2.19 -22.46
CA GLY A 139 21.59 -2.16 -21.55
C GLY A 139 21.24 -1.79 -20.10
N GLN A 140 20.07 -2.22 -19.63
CA GLN A 140 19.67 -1.97 -18.25
C GLN A 140 20.59 -2.70 -17.26
N PRO A 141 21.00 -2.08 -16.14
CA PRO A 141 21.97 -2.68 -15.22
C PRO A 141 21.44 -3.93 -14.51
N TRP A 142 20.13 -4.14 -14.49
CA TRP A 142 19.42 -5.26 -13.86
C TRP A 142 18.90 -6.30 -14.87
N ALA A 143 19.29 -6.21 -16.17
CA ALA A 143 18.76 -7.08 -17.22
C ALA A 143 19.06 -8.57 -17.00
N ASP A 144 20.29 -8.91 -16.61
CA ASP A 144 20.70 -10.30 -16.37
C ASP A 144 19.93 -10.90 -15.18
N GLU A 145 19.68 -10.07 -14.16
CA GLU A 145 18.93 -10.50 -12.99
C GLU A 145 17.45 -10.73 -13.33
N LEU A 146 16.81 -9.82 -14.06
CA LEU A 146 15.44 -10.03 -14.55
C LEU A 146 15.37 -11.32 -15.38
N ALA A 147 16.30 -11.54 -16.31
CA ALA A 147 16.35 -12.75 -17.15
C ALA A 147 16.44 -14.02 -16.29
N SER A 148 17.21 -14.01 -15.20
CA SER A 148 17.35 -15.15 -14.30
C SER A 148 16.08 -15.49 -13.51
N HIS A 149 15.15 -14.54 -13.36
CA HIS A 149 13.92 -14.69 -12.60
C HIS A 149 12.63 -14.82 -13.44
N VAL A 150 12.71 -14.84 -14.77
CA VAL A 150 11.53 -14.92 -15.66
C VAL A 150 10.61 -16.08 -15.28
N ASP A 151 11.14 -17.30 -15.15
CA ASP A 151 10.33 -18.47 -14.80
C ASP A 151 9.68 -18.34 -13.42
N THR A 152 10.39 -17.72 -12.46
CA THR A 152 9.86 -17.46 -11.13
C THR A 152 8.70 -16.46 -11.19
N PHE A 153 8.83 -15.38 -11.95
CA PHE A 153 7.75 -14.41 -12.10
C PHE A 153 6.53 -14.96 -12.83
N LEU A 154 6.74 -15.82 -13.81
CA LEU A 154 5.64 -16.55 -14.45
C LEU A 154 4.93 -17.51 -13.47
N ALA A 155 5.69 -18.17 -12.59
CA ALA A 155 5.12 -19.03 -11.54
C ALA A 155 4.34 -18.20 -10.52
N ILE A 156 4.85 -17.03 -10.11
CA ILE A 156 4.16 -16.09 -9.22
C ILE A 156 2.88 -15.57 -9.88
N ALA A 157 2.93 -15.17 -11.16
CA ALA A 157 1.76 -14.71 -11.90
C ALA A 157 0.68 -15.82 -11.96
N ASN A 158 1.09 -17.06 -12.18
CA ASN A 158 0.17 -18.20 -12.14
C ASN A 158 -0.45 -18.41 -10.76
N PHE A 159 0.34 -18.31 -9.70
CA PHE A 159 -0.15 -18.39 -8.33
C PHE A 159 -1.19 -17.29 -8.04
N VAL A 160 -0.89 -16.05 -8.40
CA VAL A 160 -1.79 -14.90 -8.21
C VAL A 160 -3.13 -15.12 -8.91
N ASP A 161 -3.12 -15.60 -10.16
CA ASP A 161 -4.32 -15.80 -10.97
C ASP A 161 -5.16 -17.00 -10.50
N THR A 162 -4.52 -18.05 -9.95
CA THR A 162 -5.18 -19.32 -9.60
C THR A 162 -5.43 -19.50 -8.11
N CYS A 163 -4.84 -18.68 -7.25
CA CYS A 163 -5.06 -18.77 -5.81
C CYS A 163 -6.52 -18.49 -5.47
N GLU A 164 -7.17 -19.47 -4.84
CA GLU A 164 -8.52 -19.27 -4.30
C GLU A 164 -8.47 -18.28 -3.15
N ARG A 165 -9.44 -17.37 -3.13
CA ARG A 165 -9.56 -16.31 -2.10
C ARG A 165 -10.88 -16.47 -1.34
N PRO A 166 -10.98 -17.49 -0.49
CA PRO A 166 -12.20 -17.75 0.28
C PRO A 166 -12.41 -16.68 1.36
N GLY A 167 -13.68 -16.50 1.73
CA GLY A 167 -14.07 -15.64 2.84
C GLY A 167 -14.78 -14.36 2.42
N PRO A 168 -15.10 -13.51 3.39
CA PRO A 168 -15.82 -12.27 3.12
C PRO A 168 -14.92 -11.26 2.42
N VAL A 169 -15.56 -10.46 1.55
CA VAL A 169 -14.99 -9.24 0.99
C VAL A 169 -15.47 -8.08 1.86
N VAL A 170 -14.55 -7.25 2.31
CA VAL A 170 -14.80 -6.06 3.13
C VAL A 170 -14.29 -4.82 2.43
N VAL A 171 -14.90 -3.66 2.69
CA VAL A 171 -14.30 -2.39 2.29
C VAL A 171 -13.22 -2.05 3.29
N THR A 172 -12.01 -1.87 2.81
CA THR A 172 -10.84 -1.69 3.67
C THR A 172 -9.81 -0.73 3.09
N HIS A 173 -8.77 -0.43 3.85
CA HIS A 173 -7.70 0.50 3.49
C HIS A 173 -6.80 0.02 2.35
N LYS A 174 -6.48 -1.27 2.30
CA LYS A 174 -5.64 -1.97 1.31
C LYS A 174 -4.15 -1.63 1.32
N ASP A 175 -3.69 -0.67 2.11
CA ASP A 175 -2.28 -0.25 2.11
C ASP A 175 -1.79 0.16 3.52
N ILE A 176 -2.13 -0.62 4.56
CA ILE A 176 -1.60 -0.40 5.90
C ILE A 176 -0.17 -0.95 5.98
N GLN A 177 0.79 -0.06 5.87
CA GLN A 177 2.23 -0.35 5.85
C GLN A 177 2.98 0.68 6.71
N PRO A 178 4.19 0.40 7.21
CA PRO A 178 4.89 1.31 8.12
C PRO A 178 5.03 2.76 7.62
N TRP A 179 5.21 2.96 6.32
CA TRP A 179 5.31 4.32 5.75
C TRP A 179 3.96 5.05 5.64
N ASN A 180 2.84 4.33 5.74
CA ASN A 180 1.48 4.87 5.81
C ASN A 180 0.96 4.94 7.25
N LEU A 181 1.84 4.79 8.22
CA LEU A 181 1.56 4.93 9.65
C LEU A 181 2.43 6.05 10.25
N LEU A 182 1.83 6.86 11.12
CA LEU A 182 2.58 7.72 12.03
C LEU A 182 2.44 7.19 13.45
N SER A 183 3.48 7.42 14.26
CA SER A 183 3.39 7.27 15.72
C SER A 183 3.08 8.63 16.34
N ARG A 184 1.93 8.71 17.00
CA ARG A 184 1.54 9.87 17.78
C ARG A 184 1.37 9.45 19.23
N ASP A 185 2.27 9.91 20.09
CA ASP A 185 2.32 9.50 21.49
C ASP A 185 2.43 7.96 21.65
N GLY A 186 3.16 7.30 20.75
CA GLY A 186 3.34 5.86 20.72
C GLY A 186 2.20 5.06 20.08
N ARG A 187 1.16 5.72 19.59
CA ARG A 187 -0.04 5.09 19.00
C ARG A 187 -0.12 5.29 17.48
N PRO A 188 -0.66 4.32 16.72
CA PRO A 188 -0.76 4.42 15.27
C PRO A 188 -1.82 5.45 14.82
N VAL A 189 -1.46 6.20 13.78
CA VAL A 189 -2.37 7.04 12.97
C VAL A 189 -2.23 6.59 11.52
N VAL A 190 -3.34 6.18 10.90
CA VAL A 190 -3.36 5.62 9.54
C VAL A 190 -3.47 6.73 8.51
N LEU A 191 -2.57 6.72 7.53
CA LEU A 191 -2.49 7.68 6.42
C LEU A 191 -2.78 6.99 5.08
N ASP A 192 -2.92 7.77 4.01
CA ASP A 192 -2.90 7.29 2.62
C ASP A 192 -4.05 6.35 2.24
N TRP A 193 -5.28 6.83 2.37
CA TRP A 193 -6.52 6.08 2.14
C TRP A 193 -6.94 5.94 0.67
N GLU A 194 -6.23 6.52 -0.29
CA GLU A 194 -6.66 6.54 -1.70
C GLU A 194 -6.75 5.17 -2.38
N LEU A 195 -6.10 4.13 -1.83
CA LEU A 195 -6.22 2.76 -2.32
C LEU A 195 -7.39 2.00 -1.74
N SER A 196 -8.13 2.59 -0.80
CA SER A 196 -9.26 1.94 -0.14
C SER A 196 -10.26 1.34 -1.13
N GLY A 197 -10.87 0.26 -0.73
CA GLY A 197 -11.86 -0.44 -1.56
C GLY A 197 -12.14 -1.86 -1.10
N PRO A 198 -12.99 -2.60 -1.83
CA PRO A 198 -13.26 -3.98 -1.53
C PRO A 198 -12.00 -4.86 -1.67
N LEU A 199 -11.78 -5.72 -0.67
CA LEU A 199 -10.73 -6.73 -0.67
C LEU A 199 -11.15 -7.92 0.21
N GLU A 200 -10.63 -9.11 -0.08
CA GLU A 200 -10.81 -10.27 0.77
C GLU A 200 -10.15 -10.04 2.13
N LEU A 201 -10.90 -10.28 3.20
CA LEU A 201 -10.48 -10.03 4.58
C LEU A 201 -9.15 -10.72 4.92
N ALA A 202 -8.98 -11.98 4.50
CA ALA A 202 -7.74 -12.73 4.71
C ALA A 202 -6.52 -12.01 4.09
N SER A 203 -6.70 -11.50 2.87
CA SER A 203 -5.65 -10.81 2.11
C SER A 203 -5.21 -9.50 2.77
N GLU A 204 -6.16 -8.71 3.29
CA GLU A 204 -5.83 -7.49 4.03
C GLU A 204 -5.12 -7.77 5.35
N LEU A 205 -5.63 -8.74 6.14
CA LEU A 205 -5.00 -9.14 7.39
C LEU A 205 -3.57 -9.64 7.19
N GLY A 206 -3.38 -10.55 6.23
CA GLY A 206 -2.06 -11.10 5.92
C GLY A 206 -1.09 -10.03 5.45
N SER A 207 -1.52 -9.16 4.54
CA SER A 207 -0.70 -8.06 4.02
C SER A 207 -0.30 -7.07 5.12
N THR A 208 -1.24 -6.66 5.96
CA THR A 208 -0.97 -5.73 7.07
C THR A 208 -0.05 -6.37 8.10
N ALA A 209 -0.36 -7.60 8.56
CA ALA A 209 0.46 -8.28 9.57
C ALA A 209 1.89 -8.52 9.07
N LEU A 210 2.05 -8.94 7.80
CA LEU A 210 3.37 -9.14 7.22
C LEU A 210 4.12 -7.83 7.02
N SER A 211 3.44 -6.75 6.59
CA SER A 211 4.06 -5.45 6.36
C SER A 211 4.69 -4.85 7.61
N VAL A 212 4.05 -4.99 8.78
CA VAL A 212 4.56 -4.44 10.05
C VAL A 212 5.54 -5.37 10.75
N ALA A 213 5.56 -6.66 10.38
CA ALA A 213 6.42 -7.68 10.98
C ALA A 213 7.72 -7.94 10.20
N LYS A 214 7.78 -7.55 8.92
CA LYS A 214 8.95 -7.79 8.07
C LYS A 214 10.04 -6.75 8.27
N GLY A 215 11.29 -7.18 8.15
CA GLY A 215 12.43 -6.32 7.88
C GLY A 215 12.55 -5.98 6.38
N PRO A 216 13.56 -5.21 5.99
CA PRO A 216 13.87 -4.94 4.59
C PRO A 216 13.99 -6.24 3.78
N GLY A 217 13.46 -6.27 2.55
CA GLY A 217 13.64 -7.38 1.61
C GLY A 217 12.98 -8.71 2.01
N PHE A 218 12.18 -8.78 3.06
CA PHE A 218 11.59 -10.03 3.61
C PHE A 218 12.60 -11.03 4.20
N ASP A 219 13.85 -10.64 4.40
CA ASP A 219 14.89 -11.51 4.96
C ASP A 219 14.59 -11.91 6.41
N ASN A 220 14.01 -11.02 7.17
CA ASN A 220 13.60 -11.24 8.54
C ASN A 220 12.12 -10.91 8.72
N ILE A 221 11.38 -11.85 9.31
CA ILE A 221 9.98 -11.69 9.70
C ILE A 221 9.89 -12.02 11.18
N GLU A 222 9.36 -11.08 11.97
CA GLU A 222 9.20 -11.24 13.42
C GLU A 222 7.84 -11.89 13.75
N PRO A 223 7.79 -13.19 14.06
CA PRO A 223 6.52 -13.91 14.28
C PRO A 223 5.68 -13.32 15.41
N VAL A 224 6.33 -12.78 16.45
CA VAL A 224 5.64 -12.15 17.59
C VAL A 224 4.90 -10.89 17.13
N ILE A 225 5.49 -10.11 16.24
CA ILE A 225 4.87 -8.88 15.72
C ILE A 225 3.71 -9.22 14.78
N PHE A 226 3.91 -10.20 13.87
CA PHE A 226 2.86 -10.71 13.01
C PHE A 226 1.65 -11.16 13.84
N ARG A 227 1.90 -11.99 14.86
CA ARG A 227 0.85 -12.49 15.78
C ARG A 227 0.18 -11.35 16.53
N SER A 228 0.91 -10.32 16.95
CA SER A 228 0.33 -9.18 17.66
C SER A 228 -0.74 -8.45 16.87
N VAL A 229 -0.61 -8.34 15.55
CA VAL A 229 -1.68 -7.78 14.69
C VAL A 229 -2.93 -8.65 14.77
N LEU A 230 -2.79 -9.96 14.63
CA LEU A 230 -3.93 -10.90 14.70
C LEU A 230 -4.60 -10.88 16.08
N ASP A 231 -3.80 -10.84 17.14
CA ASP A 231 -4.31 -10.77 18.52
C ASP A 231 -5.10 -9.47 18.76
N GLY A 232 -4.60 -8.33 18.25
CA GLY A 232 -5.31 -7.06 18.32
C GLY A 232 -6.61 -7.07 17.52
N TYR A 233 -6.60 -7.67 16.34
CA TYR A 233 -7.78 -7.84 15.51
C TYR A 233 -8.88 -8.64 16.24
N VAL A 234 -8.50 -9.77 16.82
CA VAL A 234 -9.42 -10.64 17.59
C VAL A 234 -9.90 -9.95 18.87
N ALA A 235 -9.00 -9.26 19.58
CA ALA A 235 -9.35 -8.53 20.82
C ALA A 235 -10.42 -7.45 20.58
N GLN A 236 -10.45 -6.86 19.38
CA GLN A 236 -11.47 -5.88 18.96
C GLN A 236 -12.76 -6.55 18.42
N GLY A 237 -12.85 -7.89 18.45
CA GLY A 237 -14.02 -8.64 18.02
C GLY A 237 -14.00 -9.12 16.57
N GLY A 238 -12.86 -8.99 15.87
CA GLY A 238 -12.68 -9.54 14.53
C GLY A 238 -12.55 -11.06 14.56
N GLU A 239 -13.08 -11.73 13.53
CA GLU A 239 -12.96 -13.17 13.35
C GLU A 239 -11.87 -13.47 12.31
N LEU A 240 -10.94 -14.36 12.65
CA LEU A 240 -9.88 -14.75 11.71
C LEU A 240 -10.45 -15.70 10.63
N PRO A 241 -10.23 -15.43 9.35
CA PRO A 241 -10.60 -16.34 8.29
C PRO A 241 -9.74 -17.61 8.33
N PRO A 242 -10.15 -18.70 7.63
CA PRO A 242 -9.36 -19.92 7.52
C PRO A 242 -7.93 -19.63 7.04
N SER A 243 -6.95 -20.31 7.64
CA SER A 243 -5.54 -20.22 7.25
C SER A 243 -5.33 -20.73 5.83
N GLY A 244 -4.39 -20.14 5.10
CA GLY A 244 -4.02 -20.55 3.75
C GLY A 244 -3.27 -19.48 2.97
N PRO A 245 -2.82 -19.79 1.74
CA PRO A 245 -2.01 -18.89 0.93
C PRO A 245 -2.73 -17.61 0.52
N SER A 246 -4.06 -17.58 0.56
CA SER A 246 -4.88 -16.39 0.26
C SER A 246 -4.57 -15.19 1.17
N TRP A 247 -4.00 -15.42 2.34
CA TRP A 247 -3.57 -14.35 3.25
C TRP A 247 -2.45 -13.48 2.66
N PHE A 248 -1.64 -14.05 1.77
CA PHE A 248 -0.45 -13.38 1.25
C PHE A 248 -0.57 -13.00 -0.23
N VAL A 249 -1.61 -13.50 -0.91
CA VAL A 249 -1.75 -13.32 -2.36
C VAL A 249 -1.86 -11.87 -2.78
N PHE A 250 -2.55 -11.01 -2.02
CA PHE A 250 -2.69 -9.59 -2.34
C PHE A 250 -1.36 -8.84 -2.28
N MET A 251 -0.54 -9.12 -1.26
CA MET A 251 0.80 -8.54 -1.18
C MET A 251 1.69 -9.00 -2.33
N ILE A 252 1.65 -10.29 -2.67
CA ILE A 252 2.40 -10.86 -3.79
C ILE A 252 1.96 -10.23 -5.11
N GLU A 253 0.64 -10.11 -5.33
CA GLU A 253 0.05 -9.44 -6.51
C GLU A 253 0.50 -7.99 -6.61
N GLY A 254 0.41 -7.25 -5.51
CA GLY A 254 0.82 -5.85 -5.43
C GLY A 254 2.31 -5.66 -5.76
N TRP A 255 3.18 -6.51 -5.20
CA TRP A 255 4.61 -6.46 -5.48
C TRP A 255 4.95 -6.87 -6.90
N LEU A 256 4.27 -7.88 -7.45
CA LEU A 256 4.44 -8.31 -8.84
C LEU A 256 4.08 -7.16 -9.81
N GLY A 257 2.92 -6.56 -9.61
CA GLY A 257 2.46 -5.42 -10.42
C GLY A 257 3.35 -4.18 -10.26
N PHE A 258 3.83 -3.89 -9.04
CA PHE A 258 4.73 -2.78 -8.78
C PHE A 258 6.11 -2.97 -9.42
N THR A 259 6.66 -4.18 -9.34
CA THR A 259 7.93 -4.53 -9.99
C THR A 259 7.82 -4.38 -11.51
N HIS A 260 6.78 -4.97 -12.10
CA HIS A 260 6.49 -4.86 -13.54
C HIS A 260 6.38 -3.39 -13.98
N TRP A 261 5.58 -2.60 -13.26
CA TRP A 261 5.37 -1.19 -13.58
C TRP A 261 6.67 -0.37 -13.51
N ASN A 262 7.54 -0.61 -12.52
CA ASN A 262 8.82 0.08 -12.41
C ASN A 262 9.79 -0.32 -13.54
N ILE A 263 9.81 -1.60 -13.93
CA ILE A 263 10.58 -2.08 -15.08
C ILE A 263 10.15 -1.34 -16.35
N VAL A 264 8.85 -1.31 -16.64
CA VAL A 264 8.31 -0.60 -17.81
C VAL A 264 8.67 0.88 -17.79
N ARG A 265 8.62 1.54 -16.63
CA ARG A 265 9.00 2.95 -16.46
C ARG A 265 10.49 3.20 -16.71
N CYS A 266 11.36 2.30 -16.26
CA CYS A 266 12.79 2.40 -16.52
C CYS A 266 13.13 2.27 -18.02
N MET A 267 12.32 1.53 -18.77
CA MET A 267 12.52 1.30 -20.19
C MET A 267 11.83 2.34 -21.10
N ALA A 268 10.92 3.15 -20.58
CA ALA A 268 10.26 4.22 -21.30
C ALA A 268 11.25 5.40 -21.54
N VAL A 269 12.17 5.20 -22.49
CA VAL A 269 13.34 6.09 -22.73
C VAL A 269 12.92 7.41 -23.38
N ASP A 270 11.82 7.47 -24.14
CA ASP A 270 11.49 8.62 -24.98
C ASP A 270 10.72 9.75 -24.26
N GLU A 271 10.05 9.46 -23.17
CA GLU A 271 9.41 10.48 -22.32
C GLU A 271 9.43 10.02 -20.84
N PRO A 272 10.55 10.22 -20.11
CA PRO A 272 10.49 9.98 -18.67
C PRO A 272 9.45 10.93 -18.07
N PRO A 273 8.50 10.45 -17.25
CA PRO A 273 7.52 11.30 -16.60
C PRO A 273 8.24 12.43 -15.87
N THR A 274 7.90 13.67 -16.18
CA THR A 274 8.55 14.86 -15.59
C THR A 274 8.50 14.79 -14.08
N GLY A 275 9.67 14.80 -13.43
CA GLY A 275 9.81 14.73 -11.99
C GLY A 275 10.03 13.35 -11.40
N LEU A 276 10.29 12.33 -12.23
CA LEU A 276 10.71 11.01 -11.80
C LEU A 276 12.19 11.02 -11.42
N ASP A 277 12.51 10.52 -10.24
CA ASP A 277 13.88 10.17 -9.89
C ASP A 277 14.19 8.77 -10.44
N LEU A 278 14.90 8.72 -11.56
CA LEU A 278 15.22 7.46 -12.24
C LEU A 278 16.06 6.53 -11.34
N ALA A 279 16.96 7.08 -10.53
CA ALA A 279 17.78 6.28 -9.62
C ALA A 279 16.89 5.58 -8.57
N MET A 280 15.91 6.29 -8.03
CA MET A 280 14.94 5.70 -7.11
C MET A 280 14.11 4.60 -7.78
N VAL A 281 13.69 4.78 -9.03
CA VAL A 281 12.92 3.76 -9.75
C VAL A 281 13.77 2.51 -10.02
N GLN A 282 15.04 2.68 -10.37
CA GLN A 282 15.97 1.56 -10.54
C GLN A 282 16.20 0.79 -9.23
N GLU A 283 16.30 1.49 -8.10
CA GLU A 283 16.37 0.87 -6.77
C GLU A 283 15.10 0.04 -6.49
N GLU A 284 13.91 0.56 -6.79
CA GLU A 284 12.66 -0.20 -6.61
C GLU A 284 12.56 -1.41 -7.56
N VAL A 285 13.12 -1.35 -8.77
CA VAL A 285 13.25 -2.54 -9.65
C VAL A 285 14.09 -3.60 -8.97
N LEU A 286 15.28 -3.26 -8.48
CA LEU A 286 16.16 -4.21 -7.79
C LEU A 286 15.50 -4.78 -6.54
N ASN A 287 14.83 -3.95 -5.74
CA ASN A 287 14.08 -4.39 -4.57
C ASN A 287 13.01 -5.45 -4.93
N GLY A 288 12.31 -5.22 -6.06
CA GLY A 288 11.31 -6.17 -6.56
C GLY A 288 11.92 -7.47 -7.07
N LEU A 289 13.01 -7.38 -7.85
CA LEU A 289 13.72 -8.55 -8.40
C LEU A 289 14.27 -9.45 -7.30
N HIS A 290 14.77 -8.87 -6.21
CA HIS A 290 15.30 -9.63 -5.06
C HIS A 290 14.20 -10.10 -4.11
N GLY A 291 13.33 -9.19 -3.68
CA GLY A 291 12.40 -9.44 -2.57
C GLY A 291 11.23 -10.34 -2.94
N LEU A 292 10.71 -10.24 -4.17
CA LEU A 292 9.54 -11.01 -4.57
C LEU A 292 9.80 -12.53 -4.69
N PRO A 293 10.91 -12.99 -5.31
CA PRO A 293 11.28 -14.41 -5.29
C PRO A 293 11.52 -14.94 -3.87
N VAL A 294 12.16 -14.16 -2.99
CA VAL A 294 12.37 -14.53 -1.58
C VAL A 294 11.05 -14.72 -0.86
N MET A 295 10.15 -13.74 -0.96
CA MET A 295 8.83 -13.82 -0.32
C MET A 295 8.02 -15.00 -0.83
N PHE A 296 7.98 -15.22 -2.14
CA PHE A 296 7.25 -16.34 -2.76
C PHE A 296 7.85 -17.71 -2.36
N GLY A 297 9.18 -17.80 -2.32
CA GLY A 297 9.87 -19.02 -1.88
C GLY A 297 9.61 -19.39 -0.41
N ARG A 298 9.21 -18.42 0.42
CA ARG A 298 8.90 -18.60 1.84
C ARG A 298 7.40 -18.76 2.13
N LEU A 299 6.55 -18.91 1.10
CA LEU A 299 5.10 -18.93 1.29
C LEU A 299 4.64 -19.97 2.32
N SER A 300 5.18 -21.19 2.29
CA SER A 300 4.86 -22.24 3.27
C SER A 300 5.28 -21.88 4.70
N GLU A 301 6.39 -21.14 4.86
CA GLU A 301 6.83 -20.64 6.16
C GLU A 301 5.87 -19.54 6.66
N LEU A 302 5.43 -18.65 5.76
CA LEU A 302 4.44 -17.62 6.06
C LEU A 302 3.11 -18.22 6.51
N GLU A 303 2.64 -19.27 5.84
CA GLU A 303 1.44 -20.00 6.26
C GLU A 303 1.60 -20.59 7.66
N GLY A 304 2.80 -21.00 8.05
CA GLY A 304 3.13 -21.44 9.41
C GLY A 304 2.93 -20.37 10.50
N LEU A 305 2.91 -19.08 10.13
CA LEU A 305 2.62 -18.00 11.08
C LEU A 305 1.14 -17.90 11.45
N LEU A 306 0.26 -18.54 10.68
CA LEU A 306 -1.20 -18.51 10.87
C LEU A 306 -1.70 -19.58 11.85
N VAL A 307 -0.84 -20.49 12.33
CA VAL A 307 -1.19 -21.64 13.16
C VAL A 307 -0.88 -21.40 14.64
#